data_15feaa84f476f8d2efce477d8e23bb11
#
_entry.id   15feaa84f476f8d2efce477d8e23bb11
#
_cell.length_a   1.000
_cell.length_b   1.000
_cell.length_c   1.000
_cell.angle_alpha   90.00
_cell.angle_beta   90.00
_cell.angle_gamma   90.00
#
_symmetry.space_group_name_H-M   'P 1'
#
loop_
_entity.id
_entity.type
_entity.pdbx_description
1 polymer ?
#
loop_
_entity_poly.entity_id
_entity_poly.type
_entity_poly.pdbx_seq_one_letter_code
_entity_poly.pdbx_strand_id
1 'polypeptide(L)'
;MRGWIGGAILMALIFGGCSRDNTPKGVADRFVQAYYVQIDQAQALEFTTALARERLQRELQLVGPIRRGGSVEQARPQVEYSLVRTQPEGRQVLFVYDLTITPTHVSPMVKKVLIITDQFAGQWKVINFTETDATR
;
A
#
# COMPACT_ATOMS: atom_id res chain seq x y z
N MET A 1 -57.57 -27.25 -16.59
CA MET A 1 -57.10 -27.04 -17.93
C MET A 1 -56.31 -25.78 -18.10
N ARG A 2 -55.32 -25.47 -17.64
CA ARG A 2 -54.37 -24.39 -17.97
C ARG A 2 -53.44 -24.18 -16.82
N GLY A 3 -52.34 -24.87 -16.85
CA GLY A 3 -51.26 -24.63 -15.94
C GLY A 3 -50.54 -23.30 -16.33
N TRP A 4 -50.65 -22.39 -15.49
CA TRP A 4 -49.79 -21.23 -15.53
C TRP A 4 -48.56 -21.55 -14.67
N ILE A 5 -47.50 -21.87 -15.36
CA ILE A 5 -46.22 -22.02 -14.75
C ILE A 5 -45.58 -20.65 -14.78
N GLY A 6 -45.75 -19.93 -13.69
CA GLY A 6 -45.02 -18.72 -13.43
C GLY A 6 -43.59 -19.08 -13.11
N GLY A 7 -42.72 -18.98 -14.09
CA GLY A 7 -41.30 -19.10 -13.88
C GLY A 7 -40.78 -17.91 -13.06
N ALA A 8 -40.57 -18.11 -11.78
CA ALA A 8 -39.80 -17.18 -10.97
C ALA A 8 -38.34 -17.33 -11.38
N ILE A 9 -37.88 -16.43 -12.22
CA ILE A 9 -36.47 -16.24 -12.51
C ILE A 9 -35.86 -15.65 -11.24
N LEU A 10 -35.29 -16.51 -10.44
CA LEU A 10 -34.47 -16.11 -9.31
C LEU A 10 -33.17 -15.54 -9.88
N MET A 11 -33.15 -14.23 -10.06
CA MET A 11 -31.95 -13.50 -10.46
C MET A 11 -31.00 -13.51 -9.25
N ALA A 12 -30.15 -14.52 -9.19
CA ALA A 12 -29.06 -14.55 -8.22
C ALA A 12 -28.09 -13.43 -8.58
N LEU A 13 -28.24 -12.30 -7.94
CA LEU A 13 -27.23 -11.25 -7.93
C LEU A 13 -26.00 -11.82 -7.21
N ILE A 14 -25.12 -12.39 -7.99
CA ILE A 14 -23.79 -12.73 -7.53
C ILE A 14 -23.08 -11.40 -7.33
N PHE A 15 -23.17 -10.85 -6.12
CA PHE A 15 -22.23 -9.85 -5.68
C PHE A 15 -20.87 -10.54 -5.58
N GLY A 16 -20.18 -10.63 -6.71
CA GLY A 16 -18.77 -10.94 -6.71
C GLY A 16 -18.05 -9.87 -5.94
N GLY A 17 -17.90 -10.07 -4.64
CA GLY A 17 -17.12 -9.18 -3.79
C GLY A 17 -15.74 -9.00 -4.40
N CYS A 18 -15.27 -7.77 -4.50
CA CYS A 18 -13.99 -7.37 -5.04
C CYS A 18 -12.83 -7.87 -4.16
N SER A 19 -12.61 -9.18 -4.09
CA SER A 19 -11.42 -9.75 -3.46
C SER A 19 -10.23 -9.81 -4.41
N ARG A 20 -10.40 -9.36 -5.65
CA ARG A 20 -9.34 -9.39 -6.67
C ARG A 20 -8.14 -8.52 -6.34
N ASP A 21 -8.30 -7.54 -5.49
CA ASP A 21 -7.26 -6.57 -5.17
C ASP A 21 -6.49 -6.89 -3.89
N ASN A 22 -6.93 -7.86 -3.09
CA ASN A 22 -6.24 -8.26 -1.87
C ASN A 22 -5.26 -9.41 -2.16
N THR A 23 -4.19 -9.06 -2.86
CA THR A 23 -3.03 -9.91 -3.11
C THR A 23 -1.81 -9.34 -2.40
N PRO A 24 -0.78 -10.14 -2.10
CA PRO A 24 0.43 -9.59 -1.47
C PRO A 24 1.04 -8.47 -2.30
N LYS A 25 1.17 -8.65 -3.61
CA LYS A 25 1.69 -7.62 -4.51
C LYS A 25 0.81 -6.38 -4.56
N GLY A 26 -0.51 -6.57 -4.68
CA GLY A 26 -1.45 -5.44 -4.72
C GLY A 26 -1.41 -4.59 -3.47
N VAL A 27 -1.32 -5.20 -2.30
CA VAL A 27 -1.19 -4.49 -1.01
C VAL A 27 0.15 -3.77 -0.90
N ALA A 28 1.24 -4.42 -1.30
CA ALA A 28 2.57 -3.80 -1.30
C ALA A 28 2.63 -2.59 -2.25
N ASP A 29 2.12 -2.73 -3.45
CA ASP A 29 2.07 -1.63 -4.44
C ASP A 29 1.25 -0.43 -3.93
N ARG A 30 0.07 -0.68 -3.33
CA ARG A 30 -0.77 0.38 -2.76
C ARG A 30 -0.11 1.06 -1.57
N PHE A 31 0.58 0.30 -0.74
CA PHE A 31 1.33 0.87 0.36
C PHE A 31 2.44 1.79 -0.14
N VAL A 32 3.24 1.34 -1.10
CA VAL A 32 4.31 2.15 -1.71
C VAL A 32 3.73 3.41 -2.34
N GLN A 33 2.64 3.30 -3.06
CA GLN A 33 1.96 4.42 -3.69
C GLN A 33 1.48 5.44 -2.64
N ALA A 34 0.80 4.98 -1.59
CA ALA A 34 0.26 5.86 -0.57
C ALA A 34 1.37 6.51 0.28
N TYR A 35 2.32 5.72 0.74
CA TYR A 35 3.33 6.16 1.69
C TYR A 35 4.45 7.00 1.05
N TYR A 36 4.99 6.51 -0.07
CA TYR A 36 6.16 7.13 -0.70
C TYR A 36 5.82 8.13 -1.80
N VAL A 37 4.83 7.83 -2.63
CA VAL A 37 4.48 8.69 -3.77
C VAL A 37 3.54 9.80 -3.36
N GLN A 38 2.44 9.46 -2.70
CA GLN A 38 1.44 10.44 -2.26
C GLN A 38 1.80 11.11 -0.93
N ILE A 39 2.71 10.51 -0.17
CA ILE A 39 3.10 10.96 1.17
C ILE A 39 1.86 11.07 2.09
N ASP A 40 0.98 10.10 1.96
CA ASP A 40 -0.25 9.98 2.73
C ASP A 40 -0.17 8.80 3.71
N GLN A 41 0.38 9.08 4.90
CA GLN A 41 0.54 8.08 5.94
C GLN A 41 -0.81 7.56 6.46
N ALA A 42 -1.84 8.40 6.46
CA ALA A 42 -3.16 7.99 6.91
C ALA A 42 -3.78 6.95 5.96
N GLN A 43 -3.64 7.14 4.66
CA GLN A 43 -4.07 6.15 3.67
C GLN A 43 -3.20 4.90 3.73
N ALA A 44 -1.89 5.06 3.86
CA ALA A 44 -0.96 3.92 3.97
C ALA A 44 -1.28 3.04 5.17
N LEU A 45 -1.78 3.62 6.27
CA LEU A 45 -2.16 2.91 7.48
C LEU A 45 -3.20 1.82 7.23
N GLU A 46 -4.10 2.01 6.28
CA GLU A 46 -5.14 1.04 5.93
C GLU A 46 -4.58 -0.29 5.42
N PHE A 47 -3.39 -0.25 4.82
CA PHE A 47 -2.72 -1.43 4.26
C PHE A 47 -1.79 -2.12 5.25
N THR A 48 -1.70 -1.65 6.50
CA THR A 48 -0.71 -2.08 7.47
C THR A 48 -1.31 -2.77 8.67
N THR A 49 -0.50 -3.62 9.31
CA THR A 49 -0.74 -4.19 10.62
C THR A 49 0.61 -4.38 11.34
N ALA A 50 0.57 -4.82 12.59
CA ALA A 50 1.77 -5.10 13.39
C ALA A 50 2.76 -3.92 13.43
N LEU A 51 4.05 -4.18 13.25
CA LEU A 51 5.11 -3.17 13.36
C LEU A 51 4.96 -2.02 12.36
N ALA A 52 4.51 -2.31 11.14
CA ALA A 52 4.28 -1.28 10.14
C ALA A 52 3.21 -0.29 10.58
N ARG A 53 2.12 -0.81 11.15
CA ARG A 53 1.03 0.03 11.68
C ARG A 53 1.47 0.89 12.85
N GLU A 54 2.19 0.31 13.80
CA GLU A 54 2.72 1.04 14.95
C GLU A 54 3.67 2.16 14.55
N ARG A 55 4.54 1.89 13.58
CA ARG A 55 5.45 2.90 13.03
C ARG A 55 4.68 4.06 12.41
N LEU A 56 3.71 3.78 11.56
CA LEU A 56 2.90 4.82 10.91
C LEU A 56 2.07 5.63 11.90
N GLN A 57 1.50 4.99 12.92
CA GLN A 57 0.77 5.69 13.97
C GLN A 57 1.66 6.66 14.72
N ARG A 58 2.89 6.27 15.04
CA ARG A 58 3.87 7.19 15.66
C ARG A 58 4.24 8.34 14.74
N GLU A 59 4.46 8.07 13.46
CA GLU A 59 4.76 9.12 12.48
C GLU A 59 3.60 10.12 12.35
N LEU A 60 2.35 9.65 12.31
CA LEU A 60 1.17 10.51 12.26
C LEU A 60 1.04 11.41 13.49
N GLN A 61 1.39 10.91 14.67
CA GLN A 61 1.39 11.70 15.89
C GLN A 61 2.43 12.84 15.87
N LEU A 62 3.59 12.57 15.25
CA LEU A 62 4.67 13.55 15.15
C LEU A 62 4.41 14.60 14.04
N VAL A 63 3.83 14.18 12.92
CA VAL A 63 3.66 15.04 11.73
C VAL A 63 2.31 15.76 11.73
N GLY A 64 1.30 15.22 12.41
CA GLY A 64 -0.06 15.77 12.44
C GLY A 64 -0.14 17.25 12.82
N PRO A 65 0.55 17.72 13.88
CA PRO A 65 0.54 19.14 14.25
C PRO A 65 1.18 20.06 13.20
N ILE A 66 2.21 19.58 12.50
CA ILE A 66 2.94 20.34 11.49
C ILE A 66 2.08 20.53 10.24
N ARG A 67 1.30 19.53 9.85
CA ARG A 67 0.41 19.61 8.68
C ARG A 67 -0.78 20.55 8.87
N ARG A 68 -1.21 20.76 10.10
CA ARG A 68 -2.32 21.67 10.42
C ARG A 68 -1.93 23.14 10.39
N GLY A 69 -0.66 23.46 10.49
CA GLY A 69 -0.15 24.82 10.66
C GLY A 69 0.43 25.47 9.43
N GLY A 70 0.47 24.83 8.26
CA GLY A 70 1.13 25.43 7.12
C GLY A 70 0.75 24.84 5.78
N SER A 71 0.69 25.71 4.81
CA SER A 71 0.67 25.40 3.40
C SER A 71 2.00 24.74 2.98
N VAL A 72 2.12 23.42 3.18
CA VAL A 72 3.25 22.65 2.65
C VAL A 72 2.87 22.07 1.29
N GLU A 73 2.26 22.88 0.44
CA GLU A 73 2.17 22.57 -0.98
C GLU A 73 3.47 22.86 -1.73
N GLN A 74 4.51 23.23 -1.00
CA GLN A 74 5.78 23.53 -1.60
C GLN A 74 6.45 22.26 -2.08
N ALA A 75 6.43 22.10 -3.40
CA ALA A 75 7.34 21.24 -4.15
C ALA A 75 7.49 19.80 -3.57
N ARG A 76 6.43 19.02 -3.66
CA ARG A 76 6.53 17.59 -3.40
C ARG A 76 7.57 16.98 -4.34
N PRO A 77 8.55 16.23 -3.82
CA PRO A 77 9.49 15.54 -4.69
C PRO A 77 8.72 14.56 -5.57
N GLN A 78 9.15 14.43 -6.80
CA GLN A 78 8.64 13.37 -7.68
C GLN A 78 9.23 12.05 -7.23
N VAL A 79 8.38 11.04 -7.05
CA VAL A 79 8.81 9.71 -6.66
C VAL A 79 8.33 8.70 -7.70
N GLU A 80 9.28 7.98 -8.25
CA GLU A 80 9.05 6.84 -9.12
C GLU A 80 9.48 5.57 -8.43
N TYR A 81 8.78 4.47 -8.65
CA TYR A 81 9.15 3.19 -8.07
C TYR A 81 9.03 2.05 -9.07
N SER A 82 9.85 1.05 -8.88
CA SER A 82 9.82 -0.19 -9.64
C SER A 82 10.05 -1.39 -8.73
N LEU A 83 9.29 -2.45 -8.95
CA LEU A 83 9.49 -3.72 -8.25
C LEU A 83 10.71 -4.43 -8.83
N VAL A 84 11.69 -4.71 -7.98
CA VAL A 84 12.95 -5.35 -8.37
C VAL A 84 12.94 -6.84 -8.06
N ARG A 85 12.35 -7.25 -6.94
CA ARG A 85 12.36 -8.63 -6.50
C ARG A 85 11.10 -8.97 -5.70
N THR A 86 10.60 -10.17 -5.92
CA THR A 86 9.56 -10.81 -5.13
C THR A 86 10.10 -12.11 -4.56
N GLN A 87 9.98 -12.31 -3.26
CA GLN A 87 10.50 -13.50 -2.58
C GLN A 87 9.46 -14.05 -1.61
N PRO A 88 8.83 -15.19 -1.94
CA PRO A 88 7.99 -15.91 -0.99
C PRO A 88 8.83 -16.54 0.11
N GLU A 89 8.42 -16.36 1.36
CA GLU A 89 9.05 -17.02 2.53
C GLU A 89 7.94 -17.53 3.47
N GLY A 90 7.65 -18.84 3.38
CA GLY A 90 6.56 -19.44 4.16
C GLY A 90 5.22 -18.80 3.82
N ARG A 91 4.57 -18.21 4.83
CA ARG A 91 3.30 -17.47 4.65
C ARG A 91 3.52 -16.02 4.22
N GLN A 92 4.72 -15.52 4.33
CA GLN A 92 5.06 -14.15 4.01
C GLN A 92 5.51 -14.02 2.57
N VAL A 93 5.32 -12.84 2.01
CA VAL A 93 5.91 -12.48 0.73
C VAL A 93 6.65 -11.17 0.89
N LEU A 94 7.91 -11.18 0.47
CA LEU A 94 8.80 -10.03 0.52
C LEU A 94 8.87 -9.39 -0.86
N PHE A 95 8.81 -8.07 -0.89
CA PHE A 95 8.95 -7.27 -2.10
C PHE A 95 10.07 -6.25 -1.92
N VAL A 96 10.95 -6.17 -2.90
CA VAL A 96 11.99 -5.14 -2.94
C VAL A 96 11.68 -4.18 -4.06
N TYR A 97 11.59 -2.91 -3.73
CA TYR A 97 11.36 -1.81 -4.68
C TYR A 97 12.58 -0.90 -4.73
N ASP A 98 12.89 -0.44 -5.92
CA ASP A 98 13.75 0.73 -6.11
C ASP A 98 12.87 1.98 -6.19
N LEU A 99 13.18 2.97 -5.36
CA LEU A 99 12.56 4.30 -5.39
C LEU A 99 13.55 5.30 -5.93
N THR A 100 13.13 6.04 -6.93
CA THR A 100 13.86 7.22 -7.41
C THR A 100 13.12 8.47 -6.93
N ILE A 101 13.74 9.21 -6.04
CA ILE A 101 13.19 10.42 -5.45
C ILE A 101 13.91 11.60 -6.09
N THR A 102 13.17 12.43 -6.80
CA THR A 102 13.70 13.62 -7.47
C THR A 102 13.16 14.87 -6.77
N PRO A 103 13.93 15.45 -5.83
CA PRO A 103 13.56 16.71 -5.21
C PRO A 103 13.72 17.86 -6.19
N THR A 104 13.01 18.95 -5.94
CA THR A 104 13.17 20.18 -6.72
C THR A 104 14.54 20.78 -6.46
N HIS A 105 15.32 21.03 -7.50
CA HIS A 105 16.66 21.64 -7.45
C HIS A 105 17.78 20.81 -6.80
N VAL A 106 17.57 19.53 -6.58
CA VAL A 106 18.58 18.61 -6.02
C VAL A 106 18.69 17.38 -6.91
N SER A 107 19.86 16.74 -6.89
CA SER A 107 20.08 15.50 -7.64
C SER A 107 19.14 14.37 -7.16
N PRO A 108 18.69 13.51 -8.06
CA PRO A 108 17.87 12.36 -7.70
C PRO A 108 18.58 11.43 -6.71
N MET A 109 17.80 10.87 -5.79
CA MET A 109 18.27 9.86 -4.84
C MET A 109 17.59 8.54 -5.13
N VAL A 110 18.33 7.44 -5.01
CA VAL A 110 17.78 6.09 -5.13
C VAL A 110 17.78 5.42 -3.76
N LYS A 111 16.66 4.87 -3.38
CA LYS A 111 16.51 4.06 -2.16
C LYS A 111 15.97 2.69 -2.49
N LYS A 112 16.36 1.70 -1.71
CA LYS A 112 15.73 0.38 -1.72
C LYS A 112 14.73 0.29 -0.58
N VAL A 113 13.56 -0.22 -0.89
CA VAL A 113 12.50 -0.45 0.10
C VAL A 113 12.17 -1.93 0.11
N LEU A 114 12.24 -2.52 1.29
CA LEU A 114 11.77 -3.87 1.55
C LEU A 114 10.40 -3.80 2.19
N ILE A 115 9.41 -4.42 1.55
CA ILE A 115 8.05 -4.55 2.07
C ILE A 115 7.81 -6.02 2.43
N ILE A 116 7.39 -6.29 3.65
CA ILE A 116 7.04 -7.63 4.10
C ILE A 116 5.53 -7.70 4.30
N THR A 117 4.89 -8.63 3.61
CA THR A 117 3.45 -8.87 3.69
C THR A 117 3.15 -10.23 4.33
N ASP A 118 2.03 -10.29 5.04
CA ASP A 118 1.48 -11.52 5.61
C ASP A 118 -0.04 -11.43 5.60
N GLN A 119 -0.70 -12.55 5.79
CA GLN A 119 -2.14 -12.57 5.98
C GLN A 119 -2.51 -12.32 7.44
N PHE A 120 -3.47 -11.44 7.62
CA PHE A 120 -4.08 -11.15 8.91
C PHE A 120 -5.61 -11.11 8.75
N ALA A 121 -6.31 -11.94 9.50
CA ALA A 121 -7.78 -12.06 9.41
C ALA A 121 -8.27 -12.31 7.96
N GLY A 122 -7.57 -13.14 7.20
CA GLY A 122 -7.90 -13.47 5.82
C GLY A 122 -7.55 -12.41 4.78
N GLN A 123 -6.86 -11.34 5.18
CA GLN A 123 -6.43 -10.27 4.28
C GLN A 123 -4.91 -10.10 4.30
N TRP A 124 -4.35 -9.82 3.14
CA TRP A 124 -2.95 -9.43 3.02
C TRP A 124 -2.75 -8.03 3.57
N LYS A 125 -1.71 -7.87 4.39
CA LYS A 125 -1.31 -6.59 4.99
C LYS A 125 0.21 -6.46 4.98
N VAL A 126 0.68 -5.24 4.93
CA VAL A 126 2.08 -4.93 5.18
C VAL A 126 2.33 -5.02 6.68
N ILE A 127 3.20 -5.91 7.09
CA ILE A 127 3.53 -6.13 8.51
C ILE A 127 4.80 -5.41 8.94
N ASN A 128 5.68 -5.13 8.00
CA ASN A 128 6.93 -4.40 8.24
C ASN A 128 7.44 -3.80 6.93
N PHE A 129 8.20 -2.73 7.03
CA PHE A 129 8.90 -2.13 5.90
C PHE A 129 10.18 -1.45 6.37
N THR A 130 11.21 -1.52 5.55
CA THR A 130 12.50 -0.90 5.82
C THR A 130 13.04 -0.22 4.58
N GLU A 131 13.83 0.82 4.79
CA GLU A 131 14.47 1.59 3.73
C GLU A 131 15.98 1.54 3.91
N THR A 132 16.68 1.41 2.81
CA THR A 132 18.13 1.53 2.76
C THR A 132 18.53 2.44 1.60
N ASP A 133 19.54 3.25 1.80
CA ASP A 133 20.12 3.99 0.69
C ASP A 133 20.76 3.00 -0.29
N ALA A 134 20.47 3.19 -1.57
CA ALA A 134 21.14 2.40 -2.58
C ALA A 134 22.61 2.81 -2.60
N THR A 135 23.47 1.99 -2.07
CA THR A 135 24.90 2.18 -2.17
C THR A 135 25.30 2.09 -3.64
N ARG A 136 26.01 3.09 -4.08
CA ARG A 136 26.65 3.10 -5.40
C ARG A 136 27.73 2.02 -5.50
#